data_0f97d9ef6e9001ea6074efb031b53e87
#
_entry.id   0f97d9ef6e9001ea6074efb031b53e87
#
_cell.length_a   1.000
_cell.length_b   1.000
_cell.length_c   1.000
_cell.angle_alpha   90.00
_cell.angle_beta   90.00
_cell.angle_gamma   90.00
#
_symmetry.space_group_name_H-M   'P 1'
#
loop_
_entity.id
_entity.type
_entity.pdbx_description
1 polymer ?
#
loop_
_entity_poly.entity_id
_entity_poly.type
_entity_poly.pdbx_seq_one_letter_code
_entity_poly.pdbx_strand_id
1 'polypeptide(L)'
;GFAANDRLTAISDPRMGQLGTTNHPGATGDVLTDLIDIGAGTRGLDYIQCIPGGVPGEKHAPNLFTHVDRFLFVNLDGKRFIKEDARRDVLRDAMLDQPKAIAWTIVDADGFEQQKNSKGPENEAALKAGTLYYADSIENLAKKIGVPANNLKEAIATYNKAVDTKKDPLGRAEGVLVNKIIKAPFYAGRVTMKRHHTMGG
;
A
#
# COMPACT_ATOMS: atom_id res chain seq x y z
N GLY A 1 12.13 -19.94 -0.47
CA GLY A 1 11.22 -19.18 0.41
C GLY A 1 9.79 -19.71 0.37
N PHE A 2 8.92 -19.24 1.26
CA PHE A 2 7.53 -19.72 1.39
C PHE A 2 6.46 -18.61 1.28
N ALA A 3 6.81 -17.45 0.73
CA ALA A 3 5.89 -16.31 0.68
C ALA A 3 4.69 -16.51 -0.30
N ALA A 4 4.69 -17.55 -1.14
CA ALA A 4 3.55 -17.94 -1.96
C ALA A 4 2.67 -19.03 -1.29
N ASN A 5 3.03 -19.48 -0.08
CA ASN A 5 2.26 -20.47 0.66
C ASN A 5 1.36 -19.77 1.69
N ASP A 6 0.06 -19.71 1.39
CA ASP A 6 -0.93 -19.04 2.24
C ASP A 6 -1.02 -19.67 3.63
N ARG A 7 -0.92 -21.02 3.71
CA ARG A 7 -0.99 -21.76 4.97
C ARG A 7 0.22 -21.49 5.86
N LEU A 8 1.45 -21.60 5.33
CA LEU A 8 2.66 -21.36 6.11
C LEU A 8 2.73 -19.90 6.59
N THR A 9 2.36 -18.95 5.74
CA THR A 9 2.37 -17.53 6.10
C THR A 9 1.28 -17.15 7.10
N ALA A 10 0.19 -17.92 7.20
CA ALA A 10 -0.88 -17.69 8.15
C ALA A 10 -0.61 -18.25 9.56
N ILE A 11 0.48 -19.03 9.77
CA ILE A 11 0.77 -19.65 11.07
C ILE A 11 0.98 -18.58 12.16
N SER A 12 1.73 -17.52 11.85
CA SER A 12 2.04 -16.45 12.81
C SER A 12 0.95 -15.39 12.89
N ASP A 13 0.29 -15.11 11.77
CA ASP A 13 -0.81 -14.15 11.65
C ASP A 13 -1.79 -14.62 10.57
N PRO A 14 -3.00 -15.08 10.95
CA PRO A 14 -3.99 -15.57 9.98
C PRO A 14 -4.34 -14.59 8.87
N ARG A 15 -4.18 -13.27 9.12
CA ARG A 15 -4.42 -12.23 8.12
C ARG A 15 -3.44 -12.33 6.94
N MET A 16 -2.24 -12.89 7.15
CA MET A 16 -1.23 -13.07 6.10
C MET A 16 -1.69 -14.02 4.99
N GLY A 17 -2.45 -15.07 5.33
CA GLY A 17 -2.95 -16.04 4.35
C GLY A 17 -3.90 -15.44 3.32
N GLN A 18 -4.52 -14.30 3.62
CA GLN A 18 -5.46 -13.61 2.72
C GLN A 18 -4.78 -12.60 1.79
N LEU A 19 -3.51 -12.29 2.04
CA LEU A 19 -2.76 -11.32 1.24
C LEU A 19 -2.24 -11.96 -0.06
N GLY A 20 -2.24 -11.18 -1.14
CA GLY A 20 -1.49 -11.54 -2.33
C GLY A 20 0.02 -11.64 -2.08
N THR A 21 0.76 -12.17 -3.04
CA THR A 21 2.21 -12.25 -3.00
C THR A 21 2.85 -11.60 -4.23
N THR A 22 4.07 -11.12 -4.10
CA THR A 22 4.92 -10.68 -5.21
C THR A 22 5.88 -11.78 -5.67
N ASN A 23 5.83 -12.95 -5.01
CA ASN A 23 6.74 -14.04 -5.29
C ASN A 23 6.24 -14.93 -6.43
N HIS A 24 7.18 -15.65 -7.04
CA HIS A 24 6.85 -16.71 -7.97
C HIS A 24 5.95 -17.75 -7.29
N PRO A 25 4.93 -18.31 -8.00
CA PRO A 25 4.04 -19.35 -7.43
C PRO A 25 4.75 -20.55 -6.82
N GLY A 26 5.95 -20.89 -7.28
CA GLY A 26 6.79 -21.95 -6.73
C GLY A 26 7.51 -21.61 -5.42
N ALA A 27 7.32 -20.41 -4.84
CA ALA A 27 7.85 -20.08 -3.52
C ALA A 27 6.94 -20.67 -2.41
N THR A 28 6.76 -21.96 -2.43
CA THR A 28 5.80 -22.74 -1.62
C THR A 28 6.35 -23.23 -0.30
N GLY A 29 7.70 -23.28 -0.15
CA GLY A 29 8.35 -23.75 1.07
C GLY A 29 8.34 -25.28 1.23
N ASP A 30 8.24 -26.05 0.13
CA ASP A 30 8.15 -27.51 0.18
C ASP A 30 9.31 -28.12 0.96
N VAL A 31 10.56 -27.76 0.61
CA VAL A 31 11.74 -28.25 1.34
C VAL A 31 11.72 -27.84 2.83
N LEU A 32 11.21 -26.66 3.15
CA LEU A 32 11.05 -26.24 4.56
C LEU A 32 10.06 -27.15 5.29
N THR A 33 8.94 -27.46 4.65
CA THR A 33 7.92 -28.37 5.21
C THR A 33 8.49 -29.76 5.40
N ASP A 34 9.17 -30.31 4.41
CA ASP A 34 9.80 -31.64 4.49
C ASP A 34 10.82 -31.71 5.63
N LEU A 35 11.64 -30.66 5.80
CA LEU A 35 12.61 -30.60 6.88
C LEU A 35 11.93 -30.52 8.27
N ILE A 36 10.84 -29.77 8.39
CA ILE A 36 10.06 -29.72 9.63
C ILE A 36 9.50 -31.10 9.97
N ASP A 37 8.97 -31.82 8.97
CA ASP A 37 8.37 -33.13 9.16
C ASP A 37 9.36 -34.19 9.64
N ILE A 38 10.64 -34.06 9.31
CA ILE A 38 11.71 -34.91 9.84
C ILE A 38 12.40 -34.38 11.10
N GLY A 39 11.83 -33.33 11.73
CA GLY A 39 12.26 -32.83 13.03
C GLY A 39 13.29 -31.68 13.01
N ALA A 40 13.50 -31.02 11.89
CA ALA A 40 14.36 -29.84 11.84
C ALA A 40 13.75 -28.69 12.66
N GLY A 41 14.60 -27.98 13.40
CA GLY A 41 14.20 -26.78 14.10
C GLY A 41 13.95 -25.61 13.14
N THR A 42 13.01 -24.74 13.50
CA THR A 42 12.71 -23.53 12.72
C THR A 42 12.96 -22.25 13.52
N ARG A 43 13.24 -21.15 12.81
CA ARG A 43 13.44 -19.85 13.44
C ARG A 43 12.92 -18.73 12.56
N GLY A 44 12.17 -17.78 13.16
CA GLY A 44 11.75 -16.54 12.51
C GLY A 44 10.74 -16.73 11.38
N LEU A 45 9.91 -17.75 11.40
CA LEU A 45 8.84 -17.97 10.41
C LEU A 45 7.81 -16.84 10.40
N ASP A 46 7.71 -16.08 11.47
CA ASP A 46 6.89 -14.88 11.63
C ASP A 46 7.47 -13.63 10.94
N TYR A 47 8.74 -13.66 10.56
CA TYR A 47 9.39 -12.54 9.89
C TYR A 47 9.06 -12.52 8.40
N ILE A 48 7.85 -12.07 8.10
CA ILE A 48 7.33 -11.90 6.74
C ILE A 48 7.26 -10.42 6.42
N GLN A 49 8.09 -9.96 5.50
CA GLN A 49 8.02 -8.60 5.00
C GLN A 49 6.86 -8.46 4.02
N CYS A 50 6.02 -7.46 4.25
CA CYS A 50 5.00 -7.05 3.30
C CYS A 50 5.33 -5.70 2.67
N ILE A 51 4.84 -5.46 1.46
CA ILE A 51 4.92 -4.18 0.77
C ILE A 51 3.54 -3.74 0.29
N PRO A 52 3.30 -2.44 0.08
CA PRO A 52 2.09 -1.99 -0.60
C PRO A 52 1.94 -2.64 -1.96
N GLY A 53 0.72 -2.96 -2.34
CA GLY A 53 0.43 -3.61 -3.62
C GLY A 53 -1.05 -3.55 -3.96
N GLY A 54 -1.41 -4.03 -5.15
CA GLY A 54 -2.79 -4.07 -5.58
C GLY A 54 -3.65 -5.03 -4.77
N VAL A 55 -4.93 -4.76 -4.75
CA VAL A 55 -5.94 -5.57 -4.05
C VAL A 55 -6.10 -6.92 -4.77
N PRO A 56 -6.17 -8.06 -4.05
CA PRO A 56 -6.41 -9.36 -4.66
C PRO A 56 -7.66 -9.36 -5.54
N GLY A 57 -7.57 -9.98 -6.72
CA GLY A 57 -8.64 -10.03 -7.71
C GLY A 57 -8.65 -8.88 -8.71
N GLU A 58 -7.89 -7.81 -8.50
CA GLU A 58 -7.72 -6.75 -9.49
C GLU A 58 -6.66 -7.14 -10.53
N LYS A 59 -7.07 -7.25 -11.79
CA LYS A 59 -6.17 -7.66 -12.89
C LYS A 59 -5.13 -6.57 -13.20
N HIS A 60 -5.51 -5.32 -13.13
CA HIS A 60 -4.66 -4.15 -13.37
C HIS A 60 -4.68 -3.27 -12.13
N ALA A 61 -3.82 -3.62 -11.17
CA ALA A 61 -3.72 -2.89 -9.93
C ALA A 61 -2.95 -1.56 -10.12
N PRO A 62 -3.45 -0.45 -9.59
CA PRO A 62 -2.72 0.82 -9.59
C PRO A 62 -1.42 0.71 -8.80
N ASN A 63 -0.38 1.40 -9.25
CA ASN A 63 0.88 1.51 -8.54
C ASN A 63 1.28 2.97 -8.40
N LEU A 64 0.82 3.63 -7.32
CA LEU A 64 1.02 5.05 -7.03
C LEU A 64 1.90 5.30 -5.81
N PHE A 65 2.56 4.27 -5.27
CA PHE A 65 3.26 4.30 -3.98
C PHE A 65 4.79 4.08 -4.10
N THR A 66 5.37 4.32 -5.27
CA THR A 66 6.82 4.16 -5.48
C THR A 66 7.63 5.29 -4.82
N HIS A 67 7.12 6.52 -4.89
CA HIS A 67 7.80 7.71 -4.37
C HIS A 67 7.10 8.22 -3.11
N VAL A 68 7.66 7.89 -1.94
CA VAL A 68 7.05 8.18 -0.64
C VAL A 68 6.79 9.68 -0.41
N ASP A 69 7.56 10.56 -1.00
CA ASP A 69 7.40 12.02 -0.93
C ASP A 69 6.26 12.59 -1.81
N ARG A 70 5.48 11.72 -2.49
CA ARG A 70 4.50 12.12 -3.50
C ARG A 70 3.09 11.53 -3.29
N PHE A 71 2.85 10.76 -2.25
CA PHE A 71 1.55 10.14 -2.03
C PHE A 71 1.10 10.17 -0.58
N LEU A 72 -0.20 9.95 -0.37
CA LEU A 72 -0.83 9.68 0.91
C LEU A 72 -1.56 8.35 0.89
N PHE A 73 -1.62 7.68 2.04
CA PHE A 73 -2.61 6.64 2.29
C PHE A 73 -3.80 7.20 3.09
N VAL A 74 -5.00 6.99 2.56
CA VAL A 74 -6.24 7.25 3.28
C VAL A 74 -7.08 5.99 3.34
N ASN A 75 -7.78 5.78 4.46
CA ASN A 75 -8.69 4.65 4.62
C ASN A 75 -10.02 4.87 3.87
N LEU A 76 -10.96 3.93 3.99
CA LEU A 76 -12.27 4.04 3.34
C LEU A 76 -13.14 5.18 3.89
N ASP A 77 -12.77 5.79 5.01
CA ASP A 77 -13.37 7.02 5.53
C ASP A 77 -12.69 8.29 5.02
N GLY A 78 -11.70 8.18 4.14
CA GLY A 78 -10.96 9.33 3.61
C GLY A 78 -9.95 9.94 4.58
N LYS A 79 -9.57 9.24 5.65
CA LYS A 79 -8.65 9.71 6.70
C LYS A 79 -7.29 9.06 6.58
N ARG A 80 -6.21 9.84 6.78
CA ARG A 80 -4.87 9.28 6.97
C ARG A 80 -4.84 8.51 8.30
N PHE A 81 -4.16 7.38 8.32
CA PHE A 81 -4.11 6.47 9.47
C PHE A 81 -2.68 6.04 9.86
N ILE A 82 -1.69 6.32 9.01
CA ILE A 82 -0.30 5.94 9.22
C ILE A 82 0.63 6.94 8.52
N LYS A 83 1.85 7.08 9.00
CA LYS A 83 2.91 7.75 8.25
C LYS A 83 3.40 6.81 7.12
N GLU A 84 3.45 7.31 5.92
CA GLU A 84 3.69 6.50 4.72
C GLU A 84 5.16 6.03 4.58
N ASP A 85 6.07 6.63 5.34
CA ASP A 85 7.49 6.25 5.46
C ASP A 85 7.78 5.31 6.65
N ALA A 86 6.75 4.72 7.26
CA ALA A 86 6.93 3.77 8.36
C ALA A 86 7.64 2.48 7.89
N ARG A 87 8.24 1.77 8.85
CA ARG A 87 8.77 0.42 8.59
C ARG A 87 7.69 -0.48 8.00
N ARG A 88 8.12 -1.45 7.21
CA ARG A 88 7.22 -2.35 6.46
C ARG A 88 6.27 -3.14 7.35
N ASP A 89 6.71 -3.59 8.53
CA ASP A 89 5.88 -4.28 9.52
C ASP A 89 4.81 -3.36 10.10
N VAL A 90 5.18 -2.12 10.44
CA VAL A 90 4.24 -1.10 10.96
C VAL A 90 3.21 -0.71 9.90
N LEU A 91 3.64 -0.53 8.64
CA LEU A 91 2.72 -0.29 7.51
C LEU A 91 1.77 -1.45 7.30
N ARG A 92 2.29 -2.70 7.37
CA ARG A 92 1.50 -3.91 7.25
C ARG A 92 0.39 -3.93 8.29
N ASP A 93 0.74 -3.79 9.56
CA ASP A 93 -0.22 -3.92 10.65
C ASP A 93 -1.27 -2.80 10.58
N ALA A 94 -0.85 -1.56 10.38
CA ALA A 94 -1.76 -0.45 10.21
C ALA A 94 -2.73 -0.61 9.02
N MET A 95 -2.26 -1.18 7.90
CA MET A 95 -3.10 -1.45 6.74
C MET A 95 -4.08 -2.59 7.00
N LEU A 96 -3.62 -3.66 7.66
CA LEU A 96 -4.46 -4.82 8.01
C LEU A 96 -5.55 -4.48 9.03
N ASP A 97 -5.32 -3.47 9.85
CA ASP A 97 -6.31 -2.96 10.81
C ASP A 97 -7.38 -2.06 10.14
N GLN A 98 -7.19 -1.66 8.89
CA GLN A 98 -8.22 -0.90 8.17
C GLN A 98 -9.38 -1.82 7.71
N PRO A 99 -10.60 -1.29 7.56
CA PRO A 99 -11.72 -2.05 7.02
C PRO A 99 -11.36 -2.76 5.72
N LYS A 100 -11.56 -4.07 5.67
CA LYS A 100 -11.22 -4.95 4.54
C LYS A 100 -9.72 -5.00 4.20
N ALA A 101 -8.84 -4.49 5.06
CA ALA A 101 -7.40 -4.33 4.81
C ALA A 101 -7.11 -3.53 3.51
N ILE A 102 -7.94 -2.55 3.19
CA ILE A 102 -7.85 -1.73 1.97
C ILE A 102 -7.74 -0.25 2.33
N ALA A 103 -6.90 0.46 1.58
CA ALA A 103 -6.81 1.91 1.60
C ALA A 103 -6.78 2.46 0.17
N TRP A 104 -6.76 3.78 0.07
CA TRP A 104 -6.51 4.50 -1.17
C TRP A 104 -5.15 5.17 -1.11
N THR A 105 -4.38 5.03 -2.18
CA THR A 105 -3.22 5.88 -2.42
C THR A 105 -3.68 7.10 -3.20
N ILE A 106 -3.40 8.30 -2.67
CA ILE A 106 -3.76 9.58 -3.29
C ILE A 106 -2.50 10.28 -3.77
N VAL A 107 -2.52 10.72 -5.03
CA VAL A 107 -1.46 11.57 -5.62
C VAL A 107 -2.10 12.71 -6.43
N ASP A 108 -1.33 13.75 -6.71
CA ASP A 108 -1.69 14.79 -7.67
C ASP A 108 -1.07 14.53 -9.06
N ALA A 109 -1.23 15.48 -9.98
CA ALA A 109 -0.72 15.37 -11.34
C ALA A 109 0.80 15.18 -11.39
N ASP A 110 1.56 15.91 -10.56
CA ASP A 110 3.02 15.80 -10.54
C ASP A 110 3.46 14.47 -9.92
N GLY A 111 2.77 14.01 -8.88
CA GLY A 111 2.98 12.67 -8.30
C GLY A 111 2.69 11.56 -9.31
N PHE A 112 1.61 11.68 -10.06
CA PHE A 112 1.26 10.72 -11.11
C PHE A 112 2.30 10.69 -12.24
N GLU A 113 2.72 11.86 -12.72
CA GLU A 113 3.73 11.96 -13.79
C GLU A 113 5.06 11.34 -13.37
N GLN A 114 5.46 11.51 -12.10
CA GLN A 114 6.68 10.88 -11.59
C GLN A 114 6.60 9.34 -11.57
N GLN A 115 5.41 8.77 -11.32
CA GLN A 115 5.21 7.32 -11.40
C GLN A 115 5.34 6.79 -12.83
N LYS A 116 5.09 7.62 -13.84
CA LYS A 116 5.07 7.23 -15.24
C LYS A 116 6.39 6.66 -15.75
N ASN A 117 7.52 7.17 -15.26
CA ASN A 117 8.84 6.69 -15.64
C ASN A 117 9.11 5.23 -15.23
N SER A 118 8.47 4.74 -14.16
CA SER A 118 8.68 3.39 -13.63
C SER A 118 7.46 2.50 -13.74
N LYS A 119 6.26 3.07 -13.65
CA LYS A 119 4.98 2.35 -13.53
C LYS A 119 3.89 2.84 -14.50
N GLY A 120 4.27 3.62 -15.52
CA GLY A 120 3.34 4.20 -16.49
C GLY A 120 2.44 3.16 -17.16
N PRO A 121 2.96 2.10 -17.77
CA PRO A 121 2.14 1.09 -18.43
C PRO A 121 1.14 0.39 -17.50
N GLU A 122 1.54 0.13 -16.24
CA GLU A 122 0.67 -0.47 -15.21
C GLU A 122 -0.48 0.48 -14.87
N ASN A 123 -0.19 1.75 -14.64
CA ASN A 123 -1.17 2.77 -14.29
C ASN A 123 -2.09 3.12 -15.46
N GLU A 124 -1.60 3.13 -16.70
CA GLU A 124 -2.44 3.30 -17.88
C GLU A 124 -3.43 2.13 -18.05
N ALA A 125 -2.96 0.91 -17.82
CA ALA A 125 -3.83 -0.27 -17.85
C ALA A 125 -4.88 -0.21 -16.73
N ALA A 126 -4.51 0.25 -15.53
CA ALA A 126 -5.41 0.44 -14.40
C ALA A 126 -6.48 1.53 -14.66
N LEU A 127 -6.11 2.64 -15.33
CA LEU A 127 -7.06 3.67 -15.77
C LEU A 127 -8.10 3.08 -16.75
N LYS A 128 -7.63 2.33 -17.75
CA LYS A 128 -8.52 1.68 -18.74
C LYS A 128 -9.43 0.62 -18.10
N ALA A 129 -8.94 -0.07 -17.08
CA ALA A 129 -9.69 -1.09 -16.35
C ALA A 129 -10.64 -0.52 -15.30
N GLY A 130 -10.58 0.78 -15.00
CA GLY A 130 -11.42 1.43 -13.98
C GLY A 130 -11.01 1.06 -12.55
N THR A 131 -9.76 0.66 -12.31
CA THR A 131 -9.18 0.41 -10.99
C THR A 131 -8.35 1.57 -10.46
N LEU A 132 -7.97 2.50 -11.34
CA LEU A 132 -7.38 3.80 -11.03
C LEU A 132 -8.37 4.90 -11.40
N TYR A 133 -8.62 5.82 -10.48
CA TYR A 133 -9.57 6.92 -10.63
C TYR A 133 -8.83 8.25 -10.71
N TYR A 134 -9.40 9.23 -11.42
CA TYR A 134 -8.92 10.60 -11.42
C TYR A 134 -10.06 11.62 -11.50
N ALA A 135 -9.80 12.84 -11.02
CA ALA A 135 -10.74 13.96 -11.10
C ALA A 135 -10.01 15.31 -11.02
N ASP A 136 -10.65 16.36 -11.52
CA ASP A 136 -10.10 17.72 -11.52
C ASP A 136 -10.24 18.42 -10.16
N SER A 137 -10.99 17.84 -9.22
CA SER A 137 -11.09 18.33 -7.84
C SER A 137 -11.07 17.18 -6.84
N ILE A 138 -10.68 17.50 -5.60
CA ILE A 138 -10.66 16.54 -4.48
C ILE A 138 -12.08 16.05 -4.17
N GLU A 139 -13.09 16.92 -4.27
CA GLU A 139 -14.49 16.58 -4.06
C GLU A 139 -14.99 15.56 -5.08
N ASN A 140 -14.68 15.79 -6.35
CA ASN A 140 -15.06 14.88 -7.42
C ASN A 140 -14.31 13.54 -7.31
N LEU A 141 -13.04 13.57 -6.89
CA LEU A 141 -12.29 12.34 -6.62
C LEU A 141 -12.93 11.57 -5.47
N ALA A 142 -13.21 12.24 -4.34
CA ALA A 142 -13.85 11.62 -3.17
C ALA A 142 -15.19 10.96 -3.54
N LYS A 143 -16.00 11.63 -4.36
CA LYS A 143 -17.26 11.07 -4.87
C LYS A 143 -17.02 9.80 -5.71
N LYS A 144 -16.02 9.82 -6.60
CA LYS A 144 -15.68 8.67 -7.46
C LYS A 144 -15.23 7.45 -6.67
N ILE A 145 -14.46 7.66 -5.59
CA ILE A 145 -13.92 6.57 -4.77
C ILE A 145 -14.79 6.21 -3.56
N GLY A 146 -15.91 6.93 -3.37
CA GLY A 146 -16.88 6.63 -2.33
C GLY A 146 -16.44 6.97 -0.90
N VAL A 147 -15.58 7.99 -0.72
CA VAL A 147 -15.16 8.47 0.60
C VAL A 147 -15.78 9.83 0.93
N PRO A 148 -15.93 10.18 2.24
CA PRO A 148 -16.40 11.51 2.63
C PRO A 148 -15.47 12.61 2.15
N ALA A 149 -15.98 13.54 1.33
CA ALA A 149 -15.19 14.59 0.70
C ALA A 149 -14.49 15.50 1.71
N ASN A 150 -15.14 15.84 2.83
CA ASN A 150 -14.55 16.67 3.87
C ASN A 150 -13.34 15.99 4.52
N ASN A 151 -13.41 14.68 4.76
CA ASN A 151 -12.31 13.94 5.35
C ASN A 151 -11.10 13.88 4.40
N LEU A 152 -11.33 13.63 3.12
CA LEU A 152 -10.25 13.60 2.12
C LEU A 152 -9.60 14.99 1.97
N LYS A 153 -10.40 16.06 1.95
CA LYS A 153 -9.89 17.44 1.94
C LYS A 153 -9.02 17.75 3.16
N GLU A 154 -9.50 17.38 4.34
CA GLU A 154 -8.77 17.57 5.60
C GLU A 154 -7.46 16.78 5.63
N ALA A 155 -7.49 15.53 5.18
CA ALA A 155 -6.28 14.69 5.08
C ALA A 155 -5.22 15.33 4.19
N ILE A 156 -5.60 15.83 3.01
CA ILE A 156 -4.70 16.50 2.07
C ILE A 156 -4.23 17.85 2.62
N ALA A 157 -5.12 18.65 3.22
CA ALA A 157 -4.77 19.95 3.80
C ALA A 157 -3.78 19.80 4.97
N THR A 158 -4.02 18.83 5.86
CA THR A 158 -3.13 18.52 6.99
C THR A 158 -1.75 18.08 6.49
N TYR A 159 -1.68 17.23 5.48
CA TYR A 159 -0.42 16.84 4.86
C TYR A 159 0.30 18.02 4.22
N ASN A 160 -0.40 18.84 3.43
CA ASN A 160 0.20 20.01 2.79
C ASN A 160 0.75 21.01 3.82
N LYS A 161 0.06 21.19 4.96
CA LYS A 161 0.55 21.98 6.09
C LYS A 161 1.80 21.34 6.69
N ALA A 162 1.85 20.02 6.83
CA ALA A 162 3.03 19.32 7.33
C ALA A 162 4.24 19.54 6.42
N VAL A 163 4.06 19.57 5.08
CA VAL A 163 5.13 19.93 4.14
C VAL A 163 5.67 21.33 4.39
N ASP A 164 4.80 22.32 4.64
CA ASP A 164 5.21 23.70 4.93
C ASP A 164 5.94 23.82 6.27
N THR A 165 5.42 23.15 7.29
CA THR A 165 5.94 23.27 8.67
C THR A 165 7.03 22.27 9.01
N LYS A 166 7.28 21.29 8.10
CA LYS A 166 8.19 20.16 8.33
C LYS A 166 7.82 19.31 9.55
N LYS A 167 6.54 19.33 9.93
CA LYS A 167 6.01 18.59 11.09
C LYS A 167 4.70 17.90 10.71
N ASP A 168 4.72 16.57 10.63
CA ASP A 168 3.52 15.77 10.36
C ASP A 168 2.92 15.23 11.66
N PRO A 169 1.60 15.39 11.90
CA PRO A 169 0.93 14.84 13.08
C PRO A 169 1.10 13.33 13.26
N LEU A 170 1.25 12.59 12.14
CA LEU A 170 1.47 11.14 12.15
C LEU A 170 2.97 10.78 12.27
N GLY A 171 3.87 11.77 12.30
CA GLY A 171 5.29 11.56 12.51
C GLY A 171 6.05 11.14 11.25
N ARG A 172 5.59 11.50 10.05
CA ARG A 172 6.34 11.33 8.80
C ARG A 172 7.64 12.13 8.87
N ALA A 173 8.75 11.55 8.41
CA ALA A 173 10.06 12.16 8.54
C ALA A 173 10.16 13.46 7.73
N GLU A 174 10.86 14.46 8.29
CA GLU A 174 11.06 15.77 7.65
C GLU A 174 11.63 15.66 6.24
N GLY A 175 12.61 14.77 6.05
CA GLY A 175 13.29 14.57 4.76
C GLY A 175 12.38 14.09 3.62
N VAL A 176 11.18 13.56 3.91
CA VAL A 176 10.19 13.15 2.92
C VAL A 176 8.96 14.06 2.88
N LEU A 177 8.92 15.13 3.67
CA LEU A 177 7.91 16.18 3.60
C LEU A 177 8.34 17.24 2.58
N VAL A 178 8.39 16.87 1.30
CA VAL A 178 8.97 17.71 0.23
C VAL A 178 7.89 18.26 -0.69
N ASN A 179 6.96 17.43 -1.13
CA ASN A 179 6.01 17.77 -2.18
C ASN A 179 4.59 17.81 -1.64
N LYS A 180 3.87 18.86 -1.97
CA LYS A 180 2.43 18.99 -1.68
C LYS A 180 1.58 18.23 -2.69
N ILE A 181 0.36 17.92 -2.33
CA ILE A 181 -0.69 17.41 -3.21
C ILE A 181 -1.64 18.57 -3.51
N ILE A 182 -1.43 19.28 -4.63
CA ILE A 182 -2.14 20.53 -4.96
C ILE A 182 -2.53 20.67 -6.43
N LYS A 183 -1.92 19.90 -7.33
CA LYS A 183 -2.06 20.09 -8.77
C LYS A 183 -3.04 19.09 -9.38
N ALA A 184 -4.15 19.58 -9.88
CA ALA A 184 -5.12 18.75 -10.62
C ALA A 184 -4.52 18.22 -11.94
N PRO A 185 -4.99 17.06 -12.47
CA PRO A 185 -5.96 16.17 -11.83
C PRO A 185 -5.38 15.39 -10.64
N PHE A 186 -6.25 15.04 -9.71
CA PHE A 186 -5.92 14.18 -8.56
C PHE A 186 -6.27 12.72 -8.90
N TYR A 187 -5.44 11.80 -8.43
CA TYR A 187 -5.59 10.38 -8.71
C TYR A 187 -5.74 9.57 -7.43
N ALA A 188 -6.50 8.48 -7.52
CA ALA A 188 -6.68 7.53 -6.43
C ALA A 188 -6.65 6.09 -6.94
N GLY A 189 -5.82 5.27 -6.31
CA GLY A 189 -5.74 3.83 -6.57
C GLY A 189 -5.91 3.02 -5.29
N ARG A 190 -6.66 1.92 -5.35
CA ARG A 190 -6.77 1.02 -4.20
C ARG A 190 -5.44 0.34 -3.92
N VAL A 191 -5.14 0.18 -2.64
CA VAL A 191 -3.92 -0.44 -2.16
C VAL A 191 -4.21 -1.33 -0.95
N THR A 192 -3.49 -2.42 -0.86
CA THR A 192 -3.38 -3.27 0.32
C THR A 192 -1.93 -3.66 0.52
N MET A 193 -1.66 -4.62 1.41
CA MET A 193 -0.32 -5.20 1.55
C MET A 193 -0.20 -6.50 0.77
N LYS A 194 0.99 -6.80 0.28
CA LYS A 194 1.36 -8.09 -0.34
C LYS A 194 2.57 -8.67 0.37
N ARG A 195 2.59 -9.98 0.56
CA ARG A 195 3.76 -10.71 1.06
C ARG A 195 4.90 -10.59 0.05
N HIS A 196 6.07 -10.17 0.52
CA HIS A 196 7.20 -9.90 -0.37
C HIS A 196 8.41 -10.78 -0.07
N HIS A 197 8.86 -10.84 1.16
CA HIS A 197 9.97 -11.68 1.58
C HIS A 197 9.63 -12.48 2.83
N THR A 198 10.13 -13.71 2.90
CA THR A 198 10.23 -14.50 4.12
C THR A 198 11.69 -14.52 4.56
N MET A 199 11.95 -14.27 5.85
CA MET A 199 13.30 -14.13 6.40
C MET A 199 13.67 -15.25 7.35
N GLY A 200 12.69 -16.08 7.72
CA GLY A 200 12.88 -17.29 8.54
C GLY A 200 12.88 -18.57 7.71
N GLY A 201 13.22 -19.65 8.37
CA GLY A 201 13.21 -21.02 7.84
C GLY A 201 13.61 -22.05 8.89
#